data_af31ff0e2164a083cd96ceb9daee953c
#
_entry.id   af31ff0e2164a083cd96ceb9daee953c
#
_cell.length_a   1.000
_cell.length_b   1.000
_cell.length_c   1.000
_cell.angle_alpha   90.00
_cell.angle_beta   90.00
_cell.angle_gamma   90.00
#
_symmetry.space_group_name_H-M   'P 1'
#
loop_
_entity.id
_entity.type
_entity.pdbx_description
1 polymer ?
#
loop_
_entity_poly.entity_id
_entity_poly.type
_entity_poly.pdbx_seq_one_letter_code
_entity_poly.pdbx_strand_id
1 'polypeptide(L)'
;MTALDRDAVAWILGADSSAEFYAEHHGRRWFHAQPGSPDRFGELLSVADLDEVLGRFGLRHPAIKLVRAGDPVPASEYVWRDRMVDPARVAALFAEGATIV
;
A
#
# COMPACT_ATOMS: atom_id res chain seq x y z
N MET A 1 21.22 -7.94 -1.58
CA MET A 1 21.05 -6.59 -0.99
C MET A 1 19.58 -6.31 -0.78
N THR A 2 19.18 -5.97 0.42
CA THR A 2 17.79 -5.63 0.72
C THR A 2 17.48 -4.19 0.29
N ALA A 3 16.19 -3.82 0.27
CA ALA A 3 15.79 -2.44 -0.04
C ALA A 3 16.41 -1.42 0.94
N LEU A 4 16.69 -1.84 2.18
CA LEU A 4 17.26 -0.97 3.20
C LEU A 4 18.77 -0.71 3.00
N ASP A 5 19.43 -1.55 2.22
CA ASP A 5 20.87 -1.46 1.98
C ASP A 5 21.23 -0.62 0.76
N ARG A 6 20.24 -0.08 0.07
CA ARG A 6 20.44 0.72 -1.13
C ARG A 6 19.99 2.16 -0.88
N ASP A 7 20.40 3.08 -1.76
CA ASP A 7 19.86 4.44 -1.76
C ASP A 7 18.35 4.35 -2.05
N ALA A 8 17.55 4.41 -1.01
CA ALA A 8 16.11 4.19 -1.11
C ALA A 8 15.42 5.23 -1.98
N VAL A 9 15.88 6.48 -1.92
CA VAL A 9 15.32 7.55 -2.75
C VAL A 9 15.63 7.30 -4.22
N ALA A 10 16.88 6.95 -4.54
CA ALA A 10 17.25 6.62 -5.91
C ALA A 10 16.43 5.43 -6.44
N TRP A 11 16.24 4.42 -5.61
CA TRP A 11 15.44 3.25 -5.98
C TRP A 11 13.98 3.61 -6.26
N ILE A 12 13.38 4.42 -5.40
CA ILE A 12 12.00 4.89 -5.58
C ILE A 12 11.88 5.70 -6.88
N LEU A 13 12.86 6.56 -7.15
CA LEU A 13 12.85 7.42 -8.33
C LEU A 13 13.26 6.70 -9.62
N GLY A 14 13.81 5.48 -9.52
CA GLY A 14 14.33 4.76 -10.68
C GLY A 14 15.61 5.36 -11.23
N ALA A 15 16.42 6.01 -10.39
CA ALA A 15 17.67 6.65 -10.76
C ALA A 15 18.87 5.87 -10.20
N ASP A 16 20.07 6.18 -10.72
CA ASP A 16 21.31 5.58 -10.23
C ASP A 16 21.73 6.17 -8.87
N SER A 17 21.32 7.41 -8.60
CA SER A 17 21.68 8.15 -7.40
C SER A 17 20.58 9.16 -7.08
N SER A 18 20.43 9.49 -5.80
CA SER A 18 19.50 10.54 -5.35
C SER A 18 20.09 11.95 -5.43
N ALA A 19 21.38 12.09 -5.77
CA ALA A 19 22.07 13.36 -5.75
C ALA A 19 21.44 14.41 -6.66
N GLU A 20 21.10 14.04 -7.89
CA GLU A 20 20.46 14.96 -8.82
C GLU A 20 19.10 15.43 -8.33
N PHE A 21 18.32 14.51 -7.78
CA PHE A 21 17.02 14.85 -7.22
C PHE A 21 17.14 15.91 -6.13
N TYR A 22 18.05 15.71 -5.18
CA TYR A 22 18.24 16.68 -4.09
C TYR A 22 18.79 18.01 -4.58
N ALA A 23 19.67 17.99 -5.57
CA ALA A 23 20.28 19.21 -6.10
C ALA A 23 19.32 20.03 -6.95
N GLU A 24 18.48 19.37 -7.75
CA GLU A 24 17.73 20.00 -8.82
C GLU A 24 16.22 20.08 -8.57
N HIS A 25 15.66 19.16 -7.79
CA HIS A 25 14.20 19.01 -7.69
C HIS A 25 13.66 19.23 -6.29
N HIS A 26 14.28 18.68 -5.26
CA HIS A 26 13.75 18.70 -3.90
C HIS A 26 13.55 20.14 -3.41
N GLY A 27 12.28 20.48 -3.13
CA GLY A 27 11.92 21.83 -2.69
C GLY A 27 11.98 22.90 -3.78
N ARG A 28 12.21 22.51 -5.02
CA ARG A 28 12.39 23.47 -6.14
C ARG A 28 11.40 23.27 -7.26
N ARG A 29 11.25 22.03 -7.74
CA ARG A 29 10.36 21.70 -8.86
C ARG A 29 9.92 20.24 -8.79
N TRP A 30 8.85 19.92 -9.50
CA TRP A 30 8.36 18.56 -9.56
C TRP A 30 9.34 17.63 -10.28
N PHE A 31 9.24 16.36 -9.98
CA PHE A 31 10.02 15.31 -10.62
C PHE A 31 9.08 14.18 -11.06
N HIS A 32 9.30 13.66 -12.26
CA HIS A 32 8.58 12.49 -12.76
C HIS A 32 9.57 11.55 -13.42
N ALA A 33 9.62 10.30 -12.95
CA ALA A 33 10.45 9.26 -13.55
C ALA A 33 9.58 8.33 -14.39
N GLN A 34 10.08 7.93 -15.56
CA GLN A 34 9.45 6.88 -16.34
C GLN A 34 9.80 5.54 -15.69
N PRO A 35 8.82 4.75 -15.23
CA PRO A 35 9.11 3.45 -14.64
C PRO A 35 9.63 2.48 -15.69
N GLY A 36 10.68 1.72 -15.33
CA GLY A 36 11.24 0.71 -16.24
C GLY A 36 10.36 -0.52 -16.33
N SER A 37 9.74 -0.92 -15.24
CA SER A 37 8.88 -2.10 -15.15
C SER A 37 7.72 -1.83 -14.22
N PRO A 38 6.50 -2.30 -14.54
CA PRO A 38 5.36 -2.18 -13.63
C PRO A 38 5.56 -2.95 -12.33
N ASP A 39 6.49 -3.91 -12.30
CA ASP A 39 6.73 -4.77 -11.14
C ASP A 39 7.88 -4.30 -10.26
N ARG A 40 8.45 -3.13 -10.51
CA ARG A 40 9.66 -2.69 -9.80
C ARG A 40 9.50 -2.55 -8.28
N PHE A 41 8.30 -2.36 -7.80
CA PHE A 41 8.00 -2.27 -6.36
C PHE A 41 7.36 -3.54 -5.81
N GLY A 42 7.31 -4.61 -6.61
CA GLY A 42 6.66 -5.86 -6.22
C GLY A 42 7.24 -6.52 -4.97
N GLU A 43 8.53 -6.25 -4.67
CA GLU A 43 9.16 -6.79 -3.47
C GLU A 43 8.71 -6.11 -2.18
N LEU A 44 8.05 -4.96 -2.25
CA LEU A 44 7.60 -4.23 -1.07
C LEU A 44 6.33 -4.80 -0.47
N LEU A 45 5.35 -5.05 -1.33
CA LEU A 45 4.04 -5.52 -0.90
C LEU A 45 3.35 -6.17 -2.08
N SER A 46 2.79 -7.34 -1.87
CA SER A 46 2.00 -8.06 -2.87
C SER A 46 0.59 -8.29 -2.35
N VAL A 47 -0.32 -8.70 -3.26
CA VAL A 47 -1.67 -9.10 -2.87
C VAL A 47 -1.62 -10.32 -1.93
N ALA A 48 -0.67 -11.24 -2.17
CA ALA A 48 -0.46 -12.39 -1.29
C ALA A 48 -0.04 -11.97 0.13
N ASP A 49 0.82 -10.94 0.24
CA ASP A 49 1.20 -10.38 1.54
C ASP A 49 0.00 -9.81 2.27
N LEU A 50 -0.88 -9.11 1.55
CA LEU A 50 -2.11 -8.56 2.11
C LEU A 50 -3.05 -9.66 2.61
N ASP A 51 -3.22 -10.71 1.83
CA ASP A 51 -4.03 -11.87 2.23
C ASP A 51 -3.49 -12.49 3.51
N GLU A 52 -2.18 -12.60 3.63
CA GLU A 52 -1.54 -13.14 4.83
C GLU A 52 -1.77 -12.25 6.05
N VAL A 53 -1.62 -10.94 5.89
CA VAL A 53 -1.87 -9.98 6.98
C VAL A 53 -3.32 -10.05 7.43
N LEU A 54 -4.27 -10.06 6.49
CA LEU A 54 -5.70 -10.13 6.81
C LEU A 54 -6.09 -11.45 7.46
N GLY A 55 -5.50 -12.56 7.01
CA GLY A 55 -5.88 -13.89 7.47
C GLY A 55 -5.19 -14.34 8.75
N ARG A 56 -3.98 -13.85 9.04
CA ARG A 56 -3.13 -14.36 10.11
C ARG A 56 -3.01 -13.47 11.35
N PHE A 57 -3.01 -12.16 11.16
CA PHE A 57 -2.66 -11.27 12.26
C PHE A 57 -3.84 -10.80 13.11
N GLY A 58 -5.04 -11.21 12.78
CA GLY A 58 -6.21 -10.88 13.60
C GLY A 58 -6.40 -9.39 13.79
N LEU A 59 -6.44 -8.64 12.69
CA LEU A 59 -6.55 -7.18 12.74
C LEU A 59 -7.89 -6.73 13.29
N ARG A 60 -7.90 -5.61 13.98
CA ARG A 60 -9.09 -4.99 14.54
C ARG A 60 -9.33 -3.63 13.88
N HIS A 61 -10.61 -3.30 13.72
CA HIS A 61 -10.99 -1.95 13.31
C HIS A 61 -10.59 -0.97 14.43
N PRO A 62 -9.96 0.17 14.14
CA PRO A 62 -9.79 0.81 12.84
C PRO A 62 -8.40 0.62 12.18
N ALA A 63 -7.64 -0.40 12.56
CA ALA A 63 -6.35 -0.68 11.90
C ALA A 63 -6.52 -0.94 10.40
N ILE A 64 -7.70 -1.44 10.01
CA ILE A 64 -8.11 -1.54 8.62
C ILE A 64 -9.44 -0.84 8.45
N LYS A 65 -9.57 -0.08 7.37
CA LYS A 65 -10.79 0.60 6.96
C LYS A 65 -11.04 0.33 5.49
N LEU A 66 -12.30 0.40 5.09
CA LEU A 66 -12.69 0.25 3.70
C LEU A 66 -13.42 1.51 3.22
N VAL A 67 -13.12 1.89 1.97
CA VAL A 67 -13.74 3.05 1.32
C VAL A 67 -14.23 2.60 -0.05
N ARG A 68 -15.43 3.01 -0.44
CA ARG A 68 -15.98 2.73 -1.77
C ARG A 68 -16.52 4.02 -2.36
N ALA A 69 -16.08 4.33 -3.59
CA ALA A 69 -16.49 5.53 -4.31
C ALA A 69 -16.34 6.81 -3.47
N GLY A 70 -15.27 6.89 -2.68
CA GLY A 70 -14.98 8.04 -1.83
C GLY A 70 -15.71 8.07 -0.48
N ASP A 71 -16.62 7.13 -0.24
CA ASP A 71 -17.38 7.06 1.01
C ASP A 71 -16.90 5.90 1.89
N PRO A 72 -16.80 6.09 3.21
CA PRO A 72 -16.46 5.01 4.12
C PRO A 72 -17.50 3.89 4.06
N VAL A 73 -17.05 2.66 3.99
CA VAL A 73 -17.92 1.49 4.15
C VAL A 73 -18.19 1.33 5.65
N PRO A 74 -19.46 1.19 6.08
CA PRO A 74 -19.74 0.99 7.49
C PRO A 74 -19.00 -0.22 8.06
N ALA A 75 -18.38 -0.08 9.22
CA ALA A 75 -17.61 -1.14 9.87
C ALA A 75 -18.44 -2.41 10.08
N SER A 76 -19.76 -2.26 10.32
CA SER A 76 -20.67 -3.38 10.48
C SER A 76 -20.70 -4.36 9.31
N GLU A 77 -20.24 -3.93 8.12
CA GLU A 77 -20.23 -4.79 6.95
C GLU A 77 -19.02 -5.73 6.89
N TYR A 78 -17.96 -5.46 7.69
CA TYR A 78 -16.74 -6.27 7.63
C TYR A 78 -16.09 -6.52 8.98
N VAL A 79 -16.77 -6.23 10.09
CA VAL A 79 -16.23 -6.37 11.45
C VAL A 79 -17.17 -7.25 12.28
N TRP A 80 -16.59 -8.17 13.05
CA TRP A 80 -17.34 -8.97 14.03
C TRP A 80 -17.61 -8.16 15.32
N ARG A 81 -18.34 -8.78 16.29
CA ARG A 81 -18.74 -8.11 17.53
C ARG A 81 -17.60 -7.55 18.36
N ASP A 82 -16.45 -8.21 18.34
CA ASP A 82 -15.26 -7.81 19.12
C ASP A 82 -14.36 -6.84 18.33
N ARG A 83 -14.86 -6.25 17.26
CA ARG A 83 -14.12 -5.37 16.35
C ARG A 83 -13.07 -6.08 15.50
N MET A 84 -12.99 -7.40 15.58
CA MET A 84 -12.13 -8.17 14.70
C MET A 84 -12.60 -8.04 13.25
N VAL A 85 -11.66 -7.79 12.37
CA VAL A 85 -11.94 -7.71 10.96
C VAL A 85 -12.20 -9.12 10.41
N ASP A 86 -13.28 -9.28 9.65
CA ASP A 86 -13.60 -10.52 8.97
C ASP A 86 -12.89 -10.54 7.61
N PRO A 87 -11.83 -11.35 7.43
CA PRO A 87 -11.07 -11.36 6.17
C PRO A 87 -11.92 -11.71 4.95
N ALA A 88 -12.91 -12.59 5.11
CA ALA A 88 -13.77 -12.98 4.00
C ALA A 88 -14.65 -11.82 3.52
N ARG A 89 -15.16 -11.02 4.45
CA ARG A 89 -15.96 -9.85 4.11
C ARG A 89 -15.12 -8.75 3.47
N VAL A 90 -13.89 -8.55 3.98
CA VAL A 90 -12.95 -7.60 3.38
C VAL A 90 -12.64 -8.01 1.94
N ALA A 91 -12.35 -9.28 1.71
CA ALA A 91 -12.07 -9.79 0.36
C ALA A 91 -13.26 -9.61 -0.57
N ALA A 92 -14.48 -9.88 -0.10
CA ALA A 92 -15.69 -9.71 -0.90
C ALA A 92 -15.91 -8.24 -1.28
N LEU A 93 -15.76 -7.33 -0.33
CA LEU A 93 -15.93 -5.89 -0.58
C LEU A 93 -14.83 -5.36 -1.51
N PHE A 94 -13.61 -5.83 -1.35
CA PHE A 94 -12.52 -5.49 -2.26
C PHE A 94 -12.84 -5.93 -3.70
N ALA A 95 -13.37 -7.14 -3.86
CA ALA A 95 -13.77 -7.63 -5.17
C ALA A 95 -14.92 -6.80 -5.78
N GLU A 96 -15.74 -6.17 -4.95
CA GLU A 96 -16.82 -5.28 -5.38
C GLU A 96 -16.35 -3.85 -5.65
N GLY A 97 -15.06 -3.58 -5.50
CA GLY A 97 -14.48 -2.27 -5.80
C GLY A 97 -14.13 -1.40 -4.60
N ALA A 98 -14.19 -1.93 -3.39
CA ALA A 98 -13.75 -1.17 -2.22
C ALA A 98 -12.22 -1.07 -2.18
N THR A 99 -11.73 0.03 -1.61
CA THR A 99 -10.31 0.24 -1.34
C THR A 99 -10.03 -0.12 0.12
N ILE A 100 -8.97 -0.87 0.35
CA ILE A 100 -8.49 -1.17 1.71
C ILE A 100 -7.51 -0.07 2.13
N VAL A 101 -7.76 0.51 3.31
CA VAL A 101 -6.95 1.60 3.85
C VAL A 101 -6.33 1.19 5.17
#